data_af2979431cf7a39dd7ab2d196c776336
#
_entry.id   af2979431cf7a39dd7ab2d196c776336
#
_cell.length_a   1.000
_cell.length_b   1.000
_cell.length_c   1.000
_cell.angle_alpha   90.00
_cell.angle_beta   90.00
_cell.angle_gamma   90.00
#
_symmetry.space_group_name_H-M   'P 1'
#
loop_
_entity.id
_entity.type
_entity.pdbx_description
1 polymer ?
#
loop_
_entity_poly.entity_id
_entity_poly.type
_entity_poly.pdbx_seq_one_letter_code
_entity_poly.pdbx_strand_id
1 'polypeptide(L)'
;MIGAVRTAWDAAGSRTSNVRLTLRRFAASTAIELRCTGKACPFKVVRRTVGSRRTVSLHGFFRNRALRAGTKIELRLTVARRIGRVLRWTMRSPGGAPDVDFLCLPPGGRPSGC
;
A
#
# COMPACT_ATOMS: atom_id res chain seq x y z
N MET A 1 -0.13 2.15 -16.86
CA MET A 1 0.96 2.09 -15.87
C MET A 1 1.43 0.65 -15.76
N ILE A 2 2.72 0.40 -15.95
CA ILE A 2 3.32 -0.93 -15.90
C ILE A 2 4.11 -1.05 -14.61
N GLY A 3 3.93 -2.15 -13.91
CA GLY A 3 4.64 -2.42 -12.68
C GLY A 3 3.94 -3.48 -11.86
N ALA A 4 4.61 -3.99 -10.85
CA ALA A 4 4.07 -5.04 -9.99
C ALA A 4 4.24 -4.65 -8.52
N VAL A 5 3.20 -4.93 -7.74
CA VAL A 5 3.22 -4.81 -6.29
C VAL A 5 3.18 -6.22 -5.70
N ARG A 6 4.15 -6.53 -4.86
CA ARG A 6 4.22 -7.81 -4.17
C ARG A 6 4.04 -7.60 -2.68
N THR A 7 3.14 -8.37 -2.09
CA THR A 7 2.88 -8.30 -0.66
C THR A 7 2.89 -9.69 -0.04
N ALA A 8 3.22 -9.72 1.23
CA ALA A 8 3.02 -10.90 2.07
C ALA A 8 2.59 -10.44 3.45
N TRP A 9 1.63 -11.14 4.02
CA TRP A 9 1.05 -10.84 5.31
C TRP A 9 1.10 -12.06 6.21
N ASP A 10 1.30 -11.85 7.49
CA ASP A 10 1.31 -12.90 8.50
C ASP A 10 0.21 -12.60 9.52
N ALA A 11 -0.71 -13.55 9.68
CA ALA A 11 -1.83 -13.42 10.60
C ALA A 11 -1.56 -14.21 11.86
N ALA A 12 -1.75 -13.58 13.02
CA ALA A 12 -1.60 -14.21 14.32
C ALA A 12 -2.72 -13.73 15.24
N GLY A 13 -3.65 -14.62 15.57
CA GLY A 13 -4.84 -14.27 16.36
C GLY A 13 -5.70 -13.26 15.61
N SER A 14 -5.99 -12.13 16.26
CA SER A 14 -6.81 -11.06 15.68
C SER A 14 -5.98 -9.97 14.97
N ARG A 15 -4.70 -10.20 14.78
CA ARG A 15 -3.78 -9.19 14.23
C ARG A 15 -3.08 -9.70 12.99
N THR A 16 -2.66 -8.78 12.14
CA THR A 16 -1.97 -9.08 10.88
C THR A 16 -0.77 -8.18 10.75
N SER A 17 0.38 -8.77 10.42
CA SER A 17 1.62 -8.03 10.21
C SER A 17 2.01 -8.07 8.73
N ASN A 18 2.57 -6.97 8.24
CA ASN A 18 3.14 -6.97 6.91
C ASN A 18 4.52 -7.64 6.95
N VAL A 19 4.72 -8.59 6.08
CA VAL A 19 6.00 -9.30 5.91
C VAL A 19 6.76 -8.77 4.70
N ARG A 20 6.04 -8.34 3.67
CA ARG A 20 6.63 -7.80 2.45
C ARG A 20 5.68 -6.81 1.80
N LEU A 21 6.24 -5.69 1.36
CA LEU A 21 5.57 -4.75 0.48
C LEU A 21 6.62 -4.17 -0.46
N THR A 22 6.67 -4.66 -1.67
CA THR A 22 7.71 -4.32 -2.65
C THR A 22 7.07 -3.90 -3.96
N LEU A 23 7.54 -2.80 -4.52
CA LEU A 23 7.15 -2.31 -5.83
C LEU A 23 8.27 -2.61 -6.82
N ARG A 24 7.93 -3.14 -7.98
CA ARG A 24 8.90 -3.48 -9.04
C ARG A 24 8.44 -2.98 -10.39
N ARG A 25 9.38 -2.55 -11.21
CA ARG A 25 9.18 -2.18 -12.62
C ARG A 25 8.27 -0.97 -12.83
N PHE A 26 8.03 -0.19 -11.82
CA PHE A 26 7.36 1.09 -12.03
C PHE A 26 8.33 2.08 -12.67
N ALA A 27 7.80 2.98 -13.49
CA ALA A 27 8.62 4.01 -14.13
C ALA A 27 9.34 4.85 -13.08
N ALA A 28 10.56 5.26 -13.38
CA ALA A 28 11.25 6.25 -12.56
C ALA A 28 10.36 7.49 -12.44
N SER A 29 10.44 8.17 -11.30
CA SER A 29 9.59 9.32 -10.97
C SER A 29 8.13 9.00 -10.67
N THR A 30 7.73 7.73 -10.65
CA THR A 30 6.41 7.37 -10.12
C THR A 30 6.32 7.82 -8.66
N ALA A 31 5.30 8.60 -8.34
CA ALA A 31 5.06 9.03 -6.97
C ALA A 31 4.37 7.92 -6.19
N ILE A 32 4.86 7.68 -4.98
CA ILE A 32 4.35 6.66 -4.07
C ILE A 32 3.82 7.35 -2.83
N GLU A 33 2.58 7.06 -2.46
CA GLU A 33 2.01 7.50 -1.20
C GLU A 33 1.42 6.28 -0.49
N LEU A 34 1.92 6.02 0.72
CA LEU A 34 1.45 4.92 1.56
C LEU A 34 0.76 5.52 2.77
N ARG A 35 -0.50 5.15 2.96
CA ARG A 35 -1.33 5.64 4.06
C ARG A 35 -1.75 4.49 4.97
N CYS A 36 -1.83 4.77 6.27
CA CYS A 36 -2.36 3.85 7.26
C CYS A 36 -3.45 4.56 8.06
N THR A 37 -4.60 3.92 8.19
CA THR A 37 -5.74 4.44 8.95
C THR A 37 -6.12 3.43 10.01
N GLY A 38 -6.11 3.86 11.27
CA GLY A 38 -6.43 3.03 12.42
C GLY A 38 -5.58 3.39 13.62
N LYS A 39 -6.00 2.95 14.81
CA LYS A 39 -5.36 3.35 16.07
C LYS A 39 -3.93 2.82 16.23
N ALA A 40 -3.64 1.65 15.68
CA ALA A 40 -2.34 1.00 15.85
C ALA A 40 -1.39 1.27 14.69
N CYS A 41 -1.69 2.23 13.82
CA CYS A 41 -0.86 2.54 12.68
C CYS A 41 0.52 3.06 13.09
N PRO A 42 1.60 2.49 12.57
CA PRO A 42 2.97 2.97 12.85
C PRO A 42 3.31 4.26 12.09
N PHE A 43 2.48 4.65 11.13
CA PHE A 43 2.63 5.88 10.34
C PHE A 43 1.25 6.36 9.89
N LYS A 44 1.14 7.60 9.46
CA LYS A 44 -0.07 8.13 8.81
C LYS A 44 0.09 8.15 7.31
N VAL A 45 1.08 8.84 6.82
CA VAL A 45 1.38 8.99 5.39
C VAL A 45 2.88 8.96 5.20
N VAL A 46 3.31 8.15 4.24
CA VAL A 46 4.71 8.11 3.79
C VAL A 46 4.72 8.39 2.30
N ARG A 47 5.59 9.29 1.85
CA ARG A 47 5.74 9.64 0.44
C ARG A 47 7.14 9.30 -0.02
N ARG A 48 7.22 8.67 -1.19
CA ARG A 48 8.49 8.32 -1.84
C ARG A 48 8.35 8.46 -3.35
N THR A 49 9.45 8.40 -4.04
CA THR A 49 9.49 8.44 -5.50
C THR A 49 10.33 7.26 -5.99
N VAL A 50 9.87 6.59 -7.03
CA VAL A 50 10.63 5.51 -7.65
C VAL A 50 11.90 6.10 -8.27
N GLY A 51 13.04 5.56 -7.87
CA GLY A 51 14.33 5.97 -8.39
C GLY A 51 14.80 5.13 -9.57
N SER A 52 16.08 5.26 -9.92
CA SER A 52 16.68 4.58 -11.05
C SER A 52 16.67 3.06 -10.95
N ARG A 53 16.68 2.51 -9.75
CA ARG A 53 16.62 1.05 -9.54
C ARG A 53 15.24 0.47 -9.85
N ARG A 54 14.21 1.28 -9.85
CA ARG A 54 12.83 0.90 -10.17
C ARG A 54 12.27 -0.21 -9.25
N THR A 55 12.90 -0.44 -8.12
CA THR A 55 12.47 -1.37 -7.07
C THR A 55 12.47 -0.63 -5.75
N VAL A 56 11.34 -0.66 -5.05
CA VAL A 56 11.17 0.04 -3.78
C VAL A 56 10.55 -0.91 -2.77
N SER A 57 11.17 -1.02 -1.59
CA SER A 57 10.61 -1.77 -0.48
C SER A 57 10.00 -0.82 0.53
N LEU A 58 8.75 -1.05 0.89
CA LEU A 58 8.01 -0.23 1.85
C LEU A 58 7.75 -0.96 3.18
N HIS A 59 8.12 -2.22 3.25
CA HIS A 59 7.91 -3.05 4.45
C HIS A 59 8.47 -2.41 5.73
N GLY A 60 9.61 -1.76 5.66
CA GLY A 60 10.27 -1.17 6.83
C GLY A 60 9.42 -0.11 7.55
N PHE A 61 8.51 0.55 6.86
CA PHE A 61 7.64 1.56 7.48
C PHE A 61 6.64 0.97 8.46
N PHE A 62 6.34 -0.31 8.34
CA PHE A 62 5.45 -1.01 9.27
C PHE A 62 6.12 -1.31 10.62
N ARG A 63 7.44 -1.24 10.70
CA ARG A 63 8.23 -1.44 11.94
C ARG A 63 7.90 -2.75 12.65
N ASN A 64 7.60 -3.80 11.90
CA ASN A 64 7.17 -5.10 12.42
C ASN A 64 5.95 -5.04 13.34
N ARG A 65 5.16 -3.99 13.25
CA ARG A 65 3.99 -3.81 14.10
C ARG A 65 2.80 -4.60 13.57
N ALA A 66 2.16 -5.36 14.45
CA ALA A 66 0.93 -6.06 14.11
C ALA A 66 -0.24 -5.07 14.05
N LEU A 67 -1.09 -5.22 13.03
CA LEU A 67 -2.21 -4.32 12.77
C LEU A 67 -3.52 -4.98 13.22
N ARG A 68 -4.40 -4.19 13.80
CA ARG A 68 -5.72 -4.66 14.27
C ARG A 68 -6.69 -4.80 13.09
N ALA A 69 -7.70 -5.65 13.27
CA ALA A 69 -8.80 -5.74 12.33
C ALA A 69 -9.43 -4.35 12.09
N GLY A 70 -9.83 -4.09 10.87
CA GLY A 70 -10.37 -2.79 10.46
C GLY A 70 -9.32 -1.77 10.06
N THR A 71 -8.04 -1.99 10.36
CA THR A 71 -6.96 -1.13 9.88
C THR A 71 -6.91 -1.16 8.37
N LYS A 72 -6.78 0.01 7.75
CA LYS A 72 -6.69 0.13 6.29
C LYS A 72 -5.32 0.65 5.89
N ILE A 73 -4.70 -0.04 4.95
CA ILE A 73 -3.45 0.37 4.31
C ILE A 73 -3.78 0.72 2.87
N GLU A 74 -3.43 1.92 2.45
CA GLU A 74 -3.70 2.38 1.09
C GLU A 74 -2.39 2.78 0.42
N LEU A 75 -2.12 2.18 -0.73
CA LEU A 75 -0.97 2.48 -1.56
C LEU A 75 -1.45 3.18 -2.80
N ARG A 76 -1.00 4.43 -3.01
CA ARG A 76 -1.30 5.22 -4.19
C ARG A 76 -0.06 5.37 -5.05
N LEU A 77 -0.20 5.05 -6.33
CA LEU A 77 0.87 5.12 -7.31
C LEU A 77 0.44 6.05 -8.43
N THR A 78 1.15 7.14 -8.63
CA THR A 78 0.76 8.16 -9.60
C THR A 78 1.93 8.53 -10.50
N VAL A 79 1.59 8.79 -11.77
CA VAL A 79 2.49 9.40 -12.75
C VAL A 79 1.78 10.64 -13.27
N ALA A 80 2.53 11.72 -13.50
CA ALA A 80 1.96 12.99 -13.94
C ALA A 80 1.03 12.82 -15.14
N ARG A 81 -0.15 13.41 -15.08
CA ARG A 81 -1.17 13.44 -16.15
C ARG A 81 -1.75 12.08 -16.53
N ARG A 82 -1.54 11.05 -15.73
CA ARG A 82 -2.10 9.72 -15.99
C ARG A 82 -2.99 9.28 -14.84
N ILE A 83 -3.89 8.35 -15.13
CA ILE A 83 -4.69 7.71 -14.10
C ILE A 83 -3.76 6.86 -13.25
N GLY A 84 -3.74 7.12 -11.95
CA GLY A 84 -2.96 6.35 -10.98
C GLY A 84 -3.65 5.05 -10.59
N ARG A 85 -2.91 4.23 -9.84
CA ARG A 85 -3.40 2.99 -9.25
C ARG A 85 -3.46 3.12 -7.74
N VAL A 86 -4.47 2.53 -7.15
CA VAL A 86 -4.61 2.46 -5.70
C VAL A 86 -4.87 1.02 -5.31
N LEU A 87 -4.11 0.53 -4.34
CA LEU A 87 -4.38 -0.74 -3.68
C LEU A 87 -4.72 -0.44 -2.23
N ARG A 88 -5.83 -0.99 -1.77
CA ARG A 88 -6.26 -0.81 -0.39
C ARG A 88 -6.43 -2.16 0.27
N TRP A 89 -5.71 -2.37 1.36
CA TRP A 89 -5.82 -3.58 2.16
C TRP A 89 -6.57 -3.25 3.44
N THR A 90 -7.58 -4.06 3.74
CA THR A 90 -8.33 -3.95 4.99
C THR A 90 -8.07 -5.20 5.83
N MET A 91 -7.57 -4.99 7.04
CA MET A 91 -7.25 -6.09 7.93
C MET A 91 -8.54 -6.74 8.43
N ARG A 92 -8.54 -8.08 8.45
CA ARG A 92 -9.73 -8.89 8.79
C ARG A 92 -9.71 -9.33 10.26
N SER A 93 -10.89 -9.67 10.78
CA SER A 93 -11.08 -10.28 12.09
C SER A 93 -11.90 -11.57 11.94
N PRO A 94 -11.47 -12.73 12.50
CA PRO A 94 -10.13 -12.95 13.05
C PRO A 94 -9.06 -12.84 11.97
N GLY A 95 -7.79 -12.80 12.39
CA GLY A 95 -6.68 -12.62 11.48
C GLY A 95 -6.72 -13.58 10.28
N GLY A 96 -6.27 -13.11 9.15
CA GLY A 96 -6.20 -13.81 7.88
C GLY A 96 -5.61 -12.88 6.84
N ALA A 97 -5.56 -13.32 5.58
CA ALA A 97 -5.13 -12.43 4.51
C ALA A 97 -6.05 -11.21 4.44
N PRO A 98 -5.50 -9.98 4.35
CA PRO A 98 -6.34 -8.80 4.22
C PRO A 98 -7.20 -8.83 2.96
N ASP A 99 -8.38 -8.22 3.03
CA ASP A 99 -9.15 -7.93 1.84
C ASP A 99 -8.43 -6.85 1.04
N VAL A 100 -8.37 -7.00 -0.29
CA VAL A 100 -7.72 -6.05 -1.15
C VAL A 100 -8.69 -5.48 -2.17
N ASP A 101 -8.71 -4.15 -2.29
CA ASP A 101 -9.45 -3.43 -3.30
C ASP A 101 -8.48 -2.77 -4.27
N PHE A 102 -8.77 -2.90 -5.57
CA PHE A 102 -8.01 -2.24 -6.63
C PHE A 102 -8.84 -1.08 -7.15
N LEU A 103 -8.27 0.13 -7.06
CA LEU A 103 -8.95 1.35 -7.44
C LEU A 103 -8.11 2.13 -8.44
N CYS A 104 -8.75 3.06 -9.11
CA CYS A 104 -8.09 4.04 -9.97
C CYS A 104 -8.10 5.41 -9.30
N LEU A 105 -7.09 6.22 -9.63
CA LEU A 105 -6.95 7.58 -9.12
C LEU A 105 -6.83 8.52 -10.30
N PRO A 106 -7.93 9.18 -10.70
CA PRO A 106 -7.86 10.22 -11.73
C PRO A 106 -6.95 11.37 -11.29
N PRO A 107 -6.26 12.06 -12.21
CA PRO A 107 -5.45 13.22 -11.85
C PRO A 107 -6.27 14.25 -11.07
N GLY A 108 -5.78 14.60 -9.86
CA GLY A 108 -6.47 15.52 -8.96
C GLY A 108 -7.75 15.00 -8.34
N GLY A 109 -8.14 13.75 -8.61
CA GLY A 109 -9.35 13.16 -8.10
C GLY A 109 -9.16 12.30 -6.86
N ARG A 110 -10.20 11.57 -6.52
CA ARG A 110 -10.22 10.62 -5.41
C ARG A 110 -10.19 9.19 -5.92
N PRO A 111 -9.69 8.22 -5.12
CA PRO A 111 -9.76 6.82 -5.51
C PRO A 111 -11.20 6.40 -5.79
N SER A 112 -11.39 5.71 -6.91
CA SER A 112 -12.69 5.24 -7.34
C SER A 112 -12.52 3.96 -8.16
N GLY A 113 -13.62 3.27 -8.45
CA GLY A 113 -13.59 2.11 -9.33
C GLY A 113 -12.97 2.44 -10.68
N CYS A 114 -12.24 1.50 -11.22
CA CYS A 114 -11.62 1.64 -12.54
C CYS A 114 -12.62 1.42 -13.68
#